data_b2875118473be69ee8afbe8446646427
#
_entry.id   b2875118473be69ee8afbe8446646427
#
_cell.length_a   1.000
_cell.length_b   1.000
_cell.length_c   1.000
_cell.angle_alpha   90.00
_cell.angle_beta   90.00
_cell.angle_gamma   90.00
#
_symmetry.space_group_name_H-M   'P 1'
#
loop_
_entity.id
_entity.type
_entity.pdbx_description
1 polymer ?
#
loop_
_entity_poly.entity_id
_entity_poly.type
_entity_poly.pdbx_seq_one_letter_code
_entity_poly.pdbx_strand_id
1 'polypeptide(L)'
;MPAHTASTIVTEVVSGSHVLTVQGYSHTIGHGVGECIQSASFTVGGHSWVMAYFPDGFRLSRSDCISIGIIMLRHTDATIVKARCKFSLLDHLGKPVPEYTKPYRNRTCVAQGDGTVSTTFIRRSVLENSPYLRDDCFSARCEVDLTNIRTEDATAPPSSMPEQLGRILDTGEATDVTFEVGGETFAAHWCLLAARSSMFMAQFLSDATTSVPIKDMEPTVFKAMLHFIYTDSLPKIDDDNDDETVRMLFAAAERYNLDKLKMICESILCNNISTSTAAAALAFAKQHGCLALKKACFQFLASLQNLMAIVGSDAFENLKSTEPNILEDLVANVDDTPPDNTDATNVEVSCRFSLLDQLGEPVPEYTTAEGHITEFPRFIKREELENSTYLKDDCFSIRCDVSVSKGIRAQPTTQLVTVPPPDMLHQFGRMLETGVGADVTFEIGGEMFAAHRRLLAARSSVFMAQLFGPTKENDATLIQINDMEPKVFKMMLHFIYTDTLPSIDDGVIMEMAQHLFVVAGRYNLERLKLICTNMLCDHINSITVALMLAFAEQYGCDGLKKACFKFQASSQNLKTATRSDGLQII
;
A
#
# COMPACT_ATOMS: atom_id res chain seq x y z
N MET A 1 50.30 -15.73 10.19
CA MET A 1 49.11 -16.48 9.73
C MET A 1 48.28 -15.53 8.92
N PRO A 2 47.80 -15.87 7.72
CA PRO A 2 47.00 -14.97 6.95
C PRO A 2 45.65 -14.76 7.67
N ALA A 3 45.28 -13.50 7.88
CA ALA A 3 43.99 -13.13 8.47
C ALA A 3 42.87 -13.42 7.48
N HIS A 4 41.99 -14.37 7.81
CA HIS A 4 40.76 -14.59 7.05
C HIS A 4 39.74 -13.52 7.46
N THR A 5 39.44 -12.60 6.55
CA THR A 5 38.34 -11.66 6.72
C THR A 5 37.13 -12.21 5.96
N ALA A 6 35.99 -12.35 6.64
CA ALA A 6 34.70 -12.67 6.04
C ALA A 6 33.83 -11.43 6.05
N SER A 7 33.22 -11.11 4.92
CA SER A 7 32.14 -10.09 4.82
C SER A 7 30.88 -10.77 4.34
N THR A 8 29.76 -10.46 4.98
CA THR A 8 28.45 -10.99 4.60
C THR A 8 27.72 -9.93 3.76
N ILE A 9 27.28 -10.29 2.56
CA ILE A 9 26.39 -9.46 1.77
C ILE A 9 24.97 -9.94 2.06
N VAL A 10 24.15 -9.09 2.69
CA VAL A 10 22.75 -9.37 2.90
C VAL A 10 21.96 -8.73 1.78
N THR A 11 21.18 -9.52 1.06
CA THR A 11 20.25 -9.05 0.04
C THR A 11 18.83 -9.14 0.60
N GLU A 12 18.21 -8.02 0.84
CA GLU A 12 16.77 -7.94 1.11
C GLU A 12 16.03 -7.86 -0.22
N VAL A 13 15.04 -8.72 -0.40
CA VAL A 13 14.16 -8.70 -1.56
C VAL A 13 12.76 -8.29 -1.09
N VAL A 14 12.28 -7.15 -1.59
CA VAL A 14 10.89 -6.73 -1.42
C VAL A 14 10.15 -7.10 -2.69
N SER A 15 9.17 -8.00 -2.57
CA SER A 15 8.41 -8.52 -3.70
C SER A 15 6.99 -7.98 -3.72
N GLY A 16 6.46 -7.74 -4.92
CA GLY A 16 5.06 -7.41 -5.16
C GLY A 16 4.58 -7.94 -6.49
N SER A 17 3.28 -8.04 -6.69
CA SER A 17 2.69 -8.49 -7.95
C SER A 17 1.51 -7.63 -8.35
N HIS A 18 1.28 -7.54 -9.67
CA HIS A 18 0.13 -6.88 -10.26
C HIS A 18 -0.43 -7.73 -11.40
N VAL A 19 -1.76 -7.78 -11.52
CA VAL A 19 -2.45 -8.48 -12.60
C VAL A 19 -3.11 -7.45 -13.51
N LEU A 20 -2.80 -7.55 -14.79
CA LEU A 20 -3.45 -6.79 -15.85
C LEU A 20 -4.40 -7.74 -16.59
N THR A 21 -5.68 -7.40 -16.61
CA THR A 21 -6.70 -8.06 -17.43
C THR A 21 -7.06 -7.18 -18.61
N VAL A 22 -6.89 -7.71 -19.82
CA VAL A 22 -7.24 -7.05 -21.06
C VAL A 22 -8.58 -7.61 -21.51
N GLN A 23 -9.62 -6.78 -21.44
CA GLN A 23 -10.97 -7.08 -21.99
C GLN A 23 -11.12 -6.37 -23.32
N GLY A 24 -11.75 -7.02 -24.31
CA GLY A 24 -11.84 -6.49 -25.66
C GLY A 24 -10.49 -6.50 -26.37
N TYR A 25 -9.75 -7.60 -26.24
CA TYR A 25 -8.42 -7.77 -26.85
C TYR A 25 -8.40 -7.42 -28.35
N SER A 26 -9.40 -7.86 -29.09
CA SER A 26 -9.51 -7.60 -30.54
C SER A 26 -9.50 -6.11 -30.88
N HIS A 27 -10.05 -5.26 -30.02
CA HIS A 27 -10.09 -3.81 -30.18
C HIS A 27 -8.77 -3.11 -29.80
N THR A 28 -7.82 -3.82 -29.21
CA THR A 28 -6.49 -3.27 -28.89
C THR A 28 -5.50 -3.40 -30.05
N ILE A 29 -5.80 -4.27 -31.02
CA ILE A 29 -4.94 -4.51 -32.19
C ILE A 29 -5.02 -3.31 -33.14
N GLY A 30 -3.86 -2.89 -33.69
CA GLY A 30 -3.78 -1.71 -34.55
C GLY A 30 -3.48 -0.41 -33.78
N HIS A 31 -3.21 -0.49 -32.49
CA HIS A 31 -2.83 0.66 -31.66
C HIS A 31 -1.51 1.32 -32.09
N GLY A 32 -0.63 0.53 -32.72
CA GLY A 32 0.65 0.98 -33.25
C GLY A 32 1.84 0.30 -32.58
N VAL A 33 2.88 0.05 -33.39
CA VAL A 33 4.10 -0.58 -32.89
C VAL A 33 4.87 0.39 -31.98
N GLY A 34 5.15 -0.03 -30.76
CA GLY A 34 5.82 0.81 -29.75
C GLY A 34 4.86 1.64 -28.89
N GLU A 35 3.61 1.76 -29.29
CA GLU A 35 2.57 2.40 -28.47
C GLU A 35 2.09 1.44 -27.38
N CYS A 36 1.88 1.95 -26.17
CA CYS A 36 1.48 1.11 -25.05
C CYS A 36 0.24 1.63 -24.32
N ILE A 37 -0.53 0.68 -23.84
CA ILE A 37 -1.64 0.89 -22.91
C ILE A 37 -1.09 0.61 -21.50
N GLN A 38 -1.23 1.57 -20.59
CA GLN A 38 -0.72 1.44 -19.22
C GLN A 38 -1.80 0.93 -18.28
N SER A 39 -1.42 0.05 -17.34
CA SER A 39 -2.29 -0.36 -16.25
C SER A 39 -2.47 0.75 -15.20
N ALA A 40 -3.37 0.51 -14.24
CA ALA A 40 -3.35 1.26 -12.99
C ALA A 40 -1.97 1.16 -12.32
N SER A 41 -1.61 2.18 -11.53
CA SER A 41 -0.37 2.18 -10.76
C SER A 41 -0.48 1.22 -9.56
N PHE A 42 0.62 0.55 -9.24
CA PHE A 42 0.77 -0.30 -8.06
C PHE A 42 2.09 0.00 -7.35
N THR A 43 2.16 -0.29 -6.06
CA THR A 43 3.33 0.05 -5.23
C THR A 43 4.11 -1.18 -4.82
N VAL A 44 5.43 -1.16 -5.03
CA VAL A 44 6.37 -2.18 -4.53
C VAL A 44 7.59 -1.48 -3.96
N GLY A 45 7.95 -1.78 -2.73
CA GLY A 45 9.13 -1.22 -2.06
C GLY A 45 9.12 0.31 -1.95
N GLY A 46 7.96 0.93 -1.78
CA GLY A 46 7.80 2.39 -1.72
C GLY A 46 7.86 3.11 -3.06
N HIS A 47 8.03 2.39 -4.18
CA HIS A 47 8.05 2.95 -5.54
C HIS A 47 6.74 2.61 -6.26
N SER A 48 6.25 3.57 -7.07
CA SER A 48 5.05 3.39 -7.89
C SER A 48 5.41 2.88 -9.29
N TRP A 49 4.66 1.87 -9.75
CA TRP A 49 4.88 1.16 -11.00
C TRP A 49 3.60 1.10 -11.81
N VAL A 50 3.72 0.97 -13.14
CA VAL A 50 2.62 0.60 -14.05
C VAL A 50 3.08 -0.52 -14.97
N MET A 51 2.15 -1.42 -15.33
CA MET A 51 2.40 -2.35 -16.44
C MET A 51 2.13 -1.67 -17.77
N ALA A 52 3.03 -1.86 -18.74
CA ALA A 52 2.89 -1.39 -20.10
C ALA A 52 2.55 -2.57 -21.02
N TYR A 53 1.39 -2.52 -21.67
CA TYR A 53 0.91 -3.50 -22.63
C TYR A 53 1.05 -2.96 -24.05
N PHE A 54 1.76 -3.64 -24.92
CA PHE A 54 1.99 -3.29 -26.31
C PHE A 54 1.29 -4.32 -27.19
N PRO A 55 0.08 -4.07 -27.70
CA PRO A 55 -0.71 -5.02 -28.50
C PRO A 55 -0.02 -5.37 -29.82
N ASP A 56 0.64 -4.40 -30.47
CA ASP A 56 1.33 -4.55 -31.75
C ASP A 56 2.86 -4.69 -31.59
N GLY A 57 3.30 -5.07 -30.38
CA GLY A 57 4.71 -5.25 -30.07
C GLY A 57 5.46 -3.96 -29.79
N PHE A 58 6.55 -4.08 -29.05
CA PHE A 58 7.40 -2.94 -28.67
C PHE A 58 8.34 -2.51 -29.82
N ARG A 59 8.61 -3.37 -30.80
CA ARG A 59 9.53 -3.11 -31.94
C ARG A 59 8.95 -3.64 -33.25
N LEU A 60 9.23 -2.96 -34.37
CA LEU A 60 8.82 -3.38 -35.73
C LEU A 60 9.16 -4.85 -36.06
N SER A 61 10.32 -5.34 -35.62
CA SER A 61 10.72 -6.74 -35.81
C SER A 61 9.93 -7.77 -35.02
N ARG A 62 8.96 -7.32 -34.19
CA ARG A 62 8.11 -8.14 -33.33
C ARG A 62 6.67 -7.62 -33.31
N SER A 63 6.24 -7.01 -34.40
CA SER A 63 4.88 -6.49 -34.58
C SER A 63 3.79 -7.58 -34.61
N ASP A 64 4.17 -8.85 -34.80
CA ASP A 64 3.31 -10.03 -34.70
C ASP A 64 3.12 -10.55 -33.27
N CYS A 65 3.73 -9.89 -32.29
CA CYS A 65 3.76 -10.35 -30.91
C CYS A 65 3.18 -9.28 -29.97
N ILE A 66 2.51 -9.71 -28.93
CA ILE A 66 2.23 -8.90 -27.76
C ILE A 66 3.53 -8.73 -26.97
N SER A 67 3.82 -7.52 -26.52
CA SER A 67 4.89 -7.24 -25.57
C SER A 67 4.31 -6.67 -24.28
N ILE A 68 4.93 -7.00 -23.15
CA ILE A 68 4.56 -6.48 -21.82
C ILE A 68 5.81 -5.95 -21.15
N GLY A 69 5.65 -4.87 -20.39
CA GLY A 69 6.72 -4.24 -19.63
C GLY A 69 6.23 -3.64 -18.32
N ILE A 70 7.18 -3.05 -17.59
CA ILE A 70 6.87 -2.16 -16.45
C ILE A 70 7.59 -0.84 -16.62
N ILE A 71 6.98 0.20 -16.08
CA ILE A 71 7.52 1.56 -16.02
C ILE A 71 7.47 2.00 -14.56
N MET A 72 8.59 2.53 -14.04
CA MET A 72 8.61 3.17 -12.75
C MET A 72 8.16 4.63 -12.90
N LEU A 73 7.13 5.02 -12.15
CA LEU A 73 6.64 6.40 -12.13
C LEU A 73 7.63 7.29 -11.36
N ARG A 74 7.71 8.58 -11.76
CA ARG A 74 8.69 9.51 -11.18
C ARG A 74 8.46 9.72 -9.69
N HIS A 75 9.52 9.62 -8.90
CA HIS A 75 9.65 10.21 -7.57
C HIS A 75 10.60 11.40 -7.62
N THR A 76 10.43 12.35 -6.69
CA THR A 76 11.21 13.60 -6.59
C THR A 76 12.69 13.39 -6.29
N ASP A 77 13.09 12.19 -5.82
CA ASP A 77 14.48 11.84 -5.54
C ASP A 77 15.02 10.90 -6.64
N ALA A 78 16.21 11.21 -7.16
CA ALA A 78 16.89 10.44 -8.20
C ALA A 78 17.43 9.11 -7.65
N THR A 79 16.53 8.17 -7.32
CA THR A 79 16.89 6.85 -6.80
C THR A 79 17.07 5.86 -7.94
N ILE A 80 18.24 5.24 -7.99
CA ILE A 80 18.50 4.12 -8.90
C ILE A 80 18.01 2.83 -8.23
N VAL A 81 16.98 2.22 -8.80
CA VAL A 81 16.38 0.98 -8.26
C VAL A 81 16.75 -0.20 -9.14
N LYS A 82 17.27 -1.28 -8.55
CA LYS A 82 17.48 -2.55 -9.23
C LYS A 82 16.24 -3.42 -9.07
N ALA A 83 15.49 -3.61 -10.16
CA ALA A 83 14.30 -4.43 -10.19
C ALA A 83 14.51 -5.70 -11.02
N ARG A 84 13.94 -6.81 -10.53
CA ARG A 84 13.79 -8.05 -11.28
C ARG A 84 12.31 -8.23 -11.58
N CYS A 85 11.97 -8.51 -12.83
CA CYS A 85 10.58 -8.64 -13.24
C CYS A 85 10.35 -9.99 -13.90
N LYS A 86 9.21 -10.60 -13.60
CA LYS A 86 8.73 -11.84 -14.20
C LYS A 86 7.30 -11.62 -14.68
N PHE A 87 7.02 -12.06 -15.91
CA PHE A 87 5.70 -11.95 -16.52
C PHE A 87 5.14 -13.33 -16.81
N SER A 88 3.88 -13.55 -16.46
CA SER A 88 3.18 -14.82 -16.68
C SER A 88 1.81 -14.57 -17.29
N LEU A 89 1.45 -15.34 -18.33
CA LEU A 89 0.06 -15.46 -18.77
C LEU A 89 -0.70 -16.25 -17.70
N LEU A 90 -1.94 -15.88 -17.41
CA LEU A 90 -2.76 -16.60 -16.44
C LEU A 90 -3.79 -17.48 -17.15
N ASP A 91 -4.08 -18.62 -16.55
CA ASP A 91 -5.22 -19.45 -16.93
C ASP A 91 -6.54 -18.88 -16.34
N HIS A 92 -7.64 -19.55 -16.64
CA HIS A 92 -8.98 -19.15 -16.16
C HIS A 92 -9.17 -19.26 -14.63
N LEU A 93 -8.25 -19.91 -13.92
CA LEU A 93 -8.22 -20.00 -12.47
C LEU A 93 -7.23 -18.99 -11.85
N GLY A 94 -6.68 -18.08 -12.68
CA GLY A 94 -5.69 -17.09 -12.24
C GLY A 94 -4.30 -17.67 -11.95
N LYS A 95 -4.01 -18.91 -12.37
CA LYS A 95 -2.70 -19.56 -12.19
C LYS A 95 -1.77 -19.24 -13.36
N PRO A 96 -0.47 -19.02 -13.09
CA PRO A 96 0.52 -18.82 -14.14
C PRO A 96 0.67 -20.02 -15.05
N VAL A 97 0.64 -19.79 -16.35
CA VAL A 97 0.89 -20.82 -17.39
C VAL A 97 2.40 -20.96 -17.58
N PRO A 98 3.00 -22.13 -17.27
CA PRO A 98 4.46 -22.31 -17.31
C PRO A 98 5.09 -22.00 -18.65
N GLU A 99 4.47 -22.41 -19.77
CA GLU A 99 4.96 -22.17 -21.13
C GLU A 99 5.05 -20.69 -21.50
N TYR A 100 4.17 -19.87 -20.94
CA TYR A 100 4.08 -18.43 -21.19
C TYR A 100 4.52 -17.61 -19.96
N THR A 101 5.35 -18.21 -19.13
CA THR A 101 6.01 -17.53 -18.01
C THR A 101 7.43 -17.13 -18.45
N LYS A 102 7.71 -15.83 -18.49
CA LYS A 102 9.02 -15.31 -18.81
C LYS A 102 9.87 -15.26 -17.55
N PRO A 103 11.10 -15.80 -17.55
CA PRO A 103 11.97 -15.81 -16.38
C PRO A 103 12.31 -14.39 -15.93
N TYR A 104 12.71 -14.27 -14.68
CA TYR A 104 13.18 -13.01 -14.11
C TYR A 104 14.31 -12.40 -14.96
N ARG A 105 14.18 -11.11 -15.26
CA ARG A 105 15.23 -10.31 -15.91
C ARG A 105 15.67 -9.21 -14.96
N ASN A 106 16.97 -9.17 -14.66
CA ASN A 106 17.56 -8.09 -13.89
C ASN A 106 17.62 -6.81 -14.75
N ARG A 107 17.10 -5.72 -14.25
CA ARG A 107 17.20 -4.40 -14.87
C ARG A 107 17.46 -3.34 -13.82
N THR A 108 18.20 -2.32 -14.20
CA THR A 108 18.37 -1.11 -13.42
C THR A 108 17.34 -0.12 -13.93
N CYS A 109 16.38 0.26 -13.09
CA CYS A 109 15.41 1.30 -13.39
C CYS A 109 15.92 2.62 -12.80
N VAL A 110 16.01 3.65 -13.63
CA VAL A 110 16.37 5.01 -13.21
C VAL A 110 15.10 5.84 -13.21
N ALA A 111 14.87 6.64 -12.18
CA ALA A 111 13.68 7.47 -12.00
C ALA A 111 13.54 8.61 -13.04
N GLN A 112 14.42 8.69 -14.04
CA GLN A 112 14.37 9.66 -15.15
C GLN A 112 13.92 8.99 -16.45
N GLY A 113 12.62 8.84 -16.63
CA GLY A 113 11.91 8.90 -17.91
C GLY A 113 12.08 7.81 -18.96
N ASP A 114 13.13 6.96 -18.99
CA ASP A 114 13.40 6.02 -20.10
C ASP A 114 13.54 4.54 -19.66
N GLY A 115 13.09 4.19 -18.48
CA GLY A 115 13.24 2.86 -17.88
C GLY A 115 12.12 1.85 -18.20
N THR A 116 11.62 1.78 -19.44
CA THR A 116 10.66 0.73 -19.80
C THR A 116 11.37 -0.61 -19.91
N VAL A 117 11.06 -1.53 -18.99
CA VAL A 117 11.49 -2.93 -19.08
C VAL A 117 10.44 -3.70 -19.86
N SER A 118 10.59 -3.81 -21.16
CA SER A 118 9.66 -4.57 -22.01
C SER A 118 10.24 -5.91 -22.44
N THR A 119 9.38 -6.92 -22.60
CA THR A 119 9.71 -8.23 -23.16
C THR A 119 8.65 -8.66 -24.16
N THR A 120 9.08 -9.33 -25.24
CA THR A 120 8.16 -10.07 -26.12
C THR A 120 7.47 -11.14 -25.28
N PHE A 121 6.16 -11.05 -25.13
CA PHE A 121 5.39 -11.88 -24.22
C PHE A 121 4.86 -13.14 -24.92
N ILE A 122 3.98 -12.97 -25.90
CA ILE A 122 3.37 -14.06 -26.67
C ILE A 122 3.11 -13.60 -28.10
N ARG A 123 3.13 -14.52 -29.08
CA ARG A 123 2.67 -14.21 -30.44
C ARG A 123 1.14 -14.10 -30.46
N ARG A 124 0.59 -13.14 -31.19
CA ARG A 124 -0.86 -12.95 -31.31
C ARG A 124 -1.56 -14.23 -31.79
N SER A 125 -1.06 -14.83 -32.88
CA SER A 125 -1.63 -16.07 -33.41
C SER A 125 -1.60 -17.24 -32.42
N VAL A 126 -0.66 -17.27 -31.48
CA VAL A 126 -0.61 -18.29 -30.42
C VAL A 126 -1.66 -18.00 -29.34
N LEU A 127 -1.80 -16.75 -28.92
CA LEU A 127 -2.81 -16.37 -27.93
C LEU A 127 -4.22 -16.61 -28.48
N GLU A 128 -4.48 -16.18 -29.71
CA GLU A 128 -5.78 -16.29 -30.39
C GLU A 128 -6.25 -17.74 -30.57
N ASN A 129 -5.31 -18.68 -30.73
CA ASN A 129 -5.61 -20.10 -30.82
C ASN A 129 -5.45 -20.86 -29.49
N SER A 130 -5.29 -20.15 -28.39
CA SER A 130 -5.09 -20.74 -27.06
C SER A 130 -6.39 -20.73 -26.23
N PRO A 131 -6.52 -21.63 -25.22
CA PRO A 131 -7.63 -21.60 -24.30
C PRO A 131 -7.55 -20.43 -23.28
N TYR A 132 -6.52 -19.59 -23.36
CA TYR A 132 -6.27 -18.49 -22.43
C TYR A 132 -6.88 -17.16 -22.89
N LEU A 133 -7.25 -17.06 -24.18
CA LEU A 133 -8.10 -15.99 -24.69
C LEU A 133 -9.56 -16.49 -24.68
N ARG A 134 -10.39 -15.95 -23.78
CA ARG A 134 -11.81 -16.31 -23.68
C ARG A 134 -12.64 -15.04 -23.68
N ASP A 135 -13.73 -15.06 -24.41
CA ASP A 135 -14.66 -13.93 -24.51
C ASP A 135 -13.90 -12.62 -24.78
N ASP A 136 -12.93 -12.68 -25.71
CA ASP A 136 -12.04 -11.57 -26.07
C ASP A 136 -11.25 -10.98 -24.88
N CYS A 137 -10.94 -11.83 -23.86
CA CYS A 137 -10.30 -11.43 -22.62
C CYS A 137 -9.13 -12.35 -22.26
N PHE A 138 -8.01 -11.78 -21.80
CA PHE A 138 -6.90 -12.52 -21.20
C PHE A 138 -6.29 -11.76 -20.02
N SER A 139 -5.58 -12.46 -19.15
CA SER A 139 -4.91 -11.85 -17.99
C SER A 139 -3.43 -12.17 -17.96
N ALA A 140 -2.62 -11.20 -17.57
CA ALA A 140 -1.18 -11.34 -17.39
C ALA A 140 -0.76 -10.82 -16.01
N ARG A 141 0.11 -11.55 -15.32
CA ARG A 141 0.69 -11.16 -14.02
C ARG A 141 2.11 -10.67 -14.22
N CYS A 142 2.43 -9.58 -13.56
CA CYS A 142 3.79 -9.10 -13.34
C CYS A 142 4.18 -9.33 -11.89
N GLU A 143 5.30 -10.01 -11.65
CA GLU A 143 5.96 -10.09 -10.34
C GLU A 143 7.18 -9.19 -10.37
N VAL A 144 7.35 -8.33 -9.39
CA VAL A 144 8.46 -7.38 -9.27
C VAL A 144 9.19 -7.64 -7.97
N ASP A 145 10.49 -7.96 -8.06
CA ASP A 145 11.38 -8.08 -6.92
C ASP A 145 12.36 -6.91 -6.94
N LEU A 146 12.37 -6.13 -5.89
CA LEU A 146 13.37 -5.09 -5.67
C LEU A 146 14.48 -5.65 -4.81
N THR A 147 15.70 -5.64 -5.33
CA THR A 147 16.87 -6.12 -4.60
C THR A 147 17.60 -4.93 -4.02
N ASN A 148 17.50 -4.74 -2.73
CA ASN A 148 18.38 -3.87 -1.96
C ASN A 148 19.66 -4.65 -1.64
N ILE A 149 20.75 -4.35 -2.34
CA ILE A 149 22.05 -4.87 -1.98
C ILE A 149 22.59 -3.90 -0.91
N ARG A 150 22.51 -4.32 0.34
CA ARG A 150 23.19 -3.64 1.43
C ARG A 150 24.47 -4.42 1.71
N THR A 151 25.63 -3.81 1.54
CA THR A 151 26.76 -4.16 2.39
C THR A 151 26.31 -3.80 3.81
N GLU A 152 26.59 -4.66 4.79
CA GLU A 152 26.25 -4.40 6.20
C GLU A 152 26.91 -3.10 6.72
N ASP A 153 26.46 -1.97 6.23
CA ASP A 153 26.55 -0.68 6.87
C ASP A 153 25.21 -0.51 7.59
N ALA A 154 25.28 -0.40 8.89
CA ALA A 154 24.15 -0.49 9.81
C ALA A 154 23.05 0.54 9.52
N THR A 155 22.14 0.27 8.60
CA THR A 155 20.87 1.01 8.59
C THR A 155 20.00 0.47 9.71
N ALA A 156 19.46 1.35 10.54
CA ALA A 156 18.54 0.95 11.59
C ALA A 156 17.39 0.13 10.99
N PRO A 157 17.03 -1.02 11.57
CA PRO A 157 15.92 -1.83 11.06
C PRO A 157 14.63 -1.01 11.05
N PRO A 158 13.61 -1.43 10.28
CA PRO A 158 12.28 -0.79 10.32
C PRO A 158 11.77 -0.74 11.76
N SER A 159 10.78 0.13 12.00
CA SER A 159 10.16 0.24 13.33
C SER A 159 9.65 -1.12 13.80
N SER A 160 10.02 -1.51 15.00
CA SER A 160 9.51 -2.70 15.69
C SER A 160 8.44 -2.36 16.73
N MET A 161 7.94 -1.13 16.73
CA MET A 161 6.95 -0.68 17.71
C MET A 161 5.62 -1.44 17.60
N PRO A 162 5.04 -1.66 16.39
CA PRO A 162 3.82 -2.45 16.26
C PRO A 162 3.96 -3.86 16.83
N GLU A 163 5.09 -4.53 16.56
CA GLU A 163 5.36 -5.88 17.09
C GLU A 163 5.54 -5.88 18.61
N GLN A 164 6.19 -4.85 19.16
CA GLN A 164 6.37 -4.73 20.61
C GLN A 164 5.04 -4.47 21.32
N LEU A 165 4.21 -3.59 20.78
CA LEU A 165 2.88 -3.32 21.33
C LEU A 165 1.93 -4.52 21.15
N GLY A 166 1.97 -5.20 19.99
CA GLY A 166 1.20 -6.44 19.77
C GLY A 166 1.57 -7.51 20.80
N ARG A 167 2.85 -7.69 21.08
CA ARG A 167 3.32 -8.66 22.07
C ARG A 167 2.77 -8.40 23.48
N ILE A 168 2.76 -7.16 23.97
CA ILE A 168 2.20 -6.86 25.30
C ILE A 168 0.67 -7.02 25.34
N LEU A 169 -0.02 -6.84 24.21
CA LEU A 169 -1.43 -7.20 24.11
C LEU A 169 -1.63 -8.72 24.25
N ASP A 170 -0.81 -9.52 23.55
CA ASP A 170 -0.91 -10.98 23.56
C ASP A 170 -0.51 -11.58 24.93
N THR A 171 0.51 -11.03 25.59
CA THR A 171 0.99 -11.53 26.89
C THR A 171 0.16 -11.02 28.07
N GLY A 172 -0.57 -9.91 27.91
CA GLY A 172 -1.31 -9.25 28.99
C GLY A 172 -0.44 -8.67 30.11
N GLU A 173 0.87 -8.45 29.87
CA GLU A 173 1.78 -7.88 30.84
C GLU A 173 1.42 -6.41 31.15
N ALA A 174 1.40 -6.03 32.42
CA ALA A 174 1.15 -4.66 32.90
C ALA A 174 -0.21 -4.07 32.49
N THR A 175 -1.21 -4.90 32.21
CA THR A 175 -2.59 -4.43 31.90
C THR A 175 -3.24 -3.75 33.11
N ASP A 176 -4.12 -2.78 32.89
CA ASP A 176 -4.87 -2.00 33.90
C ASP A 176 -6.36 -1.96 33.65
N VAL A 177 -6.82 -2.55 32.56
CA VAL A 177 -8.24 -2.66 32.23
C VAL A 177 -8.55 -4.02 31.63
N THR A 178 -9.74 -4.55 31.95
CA THR A 178 -10.30 -5.75 31.35
C THR A 178 -11.66 -5.42 30.76
N PHE A 179 -11.86 -5.75 29.50
CA PHE A 179 -13.14 -5.59 28.82
C PHE A 179 -13.89 -6.93 28.81
N GLU A 180 -15.18 -6.91 29.12
CA GLU A 180 -16.06 -8.06 29.04
C GLU A 180 -16.94 -7.91 27.81
N VAL A 181 -16.76 -8.78 26.80
CA VAL A 181 -17.44 -8.71 25.51
C VAL A 181 -17.98 -10.08 25.15
N GLY A 182 -19.29 -10.22 25.01
CA GLY A 182 -19.93 -11.50 24.63
C GLY A 182 -19.59 -12.69 25.53
N GLY A 183 -19.20 -12.43 26.79
CA GLY A 183 -18.78 -13.47 27.74
C GLY A 183 -17.28 -13.81 27.71
N GLU A 184 -16.51 -13.18 26.82
CA GLU A 184 -15.05 -13.25 26.79
C GLU A 184 -14.42 -12.03 27.46
N THR A 185 -13.20 -12.19 27.98
CA THR A 185 -12.45 -11.13 28.64
C THR A 185 -11.21 -10.75 27.87
N PHE A 186 -10.98 -9.44 27.72
CA PHE A 186 -9.85 -8.88 26.99
C PHE A 186 -9.09 -7.91 27.89
N ALA A 187 -7.87 -8.26 28.25
CA ALA A 187 -6.98 -7.39 29.01
C ALA A 187 -6.31 -6.36 28.10
N ALA A 188 -6.19 -5.12 28.55
CA ALA A 188 -5.65 -4.03 27.76
C ALA A 188 -4.99 -2.94 28.64
N HIS A 189 -4.52 -1.86 27.98
CA HIS A 189 -3.80 -0.75 28.61
C HIS A 189 -4.51 0.56 28.31
N TRP A 190 -5.04 1.22 29.33
CA TRP A 190 -5.77 2.48 29.18
C TRP A 190 -5.01 3.55 28.40
N CYS A 191 -3.73 3.75 28.74
CA CYS A 191 -2.92 4.77 28.08
C CYS A 191 -2.79 4.55 26.56
N LEU A 192 -2.67 3.29 26.11
CA LEU A 192 -2.56 2.95 24.67
C LEU A 192 -3.91 3.13 23.97
N LEU A 193 -5.00 2.70 24.60
CA LEU A 193 -6.35 2.90 24.07
C LEU A 193 -6.70 4.38 23.95
N ALA A 194 -6.40 5.15 25.00
CA ALA A 194 -6.68 6.59 25.09
C ALA A 194 -5.87 7.39 24.06
N ALA A 195 -4.61 7.00 23.80
CA ALA A 195 -3.80 7.65 22.78
C ALA A 195 -4.37 7.53 21.36
N ARG A 196 -5.07 6.40 21.09
CA ARG A 196 -5.55 6.04 19.75
C ARG A 196 -7.02 6.37 19.53
N SER A 197 -7.82 6.49 20.58
CA SER A 197 -9.27 6.69 20.52
C SER A 197 -9.70 7.78 21.48
N SER A 198 -10.34 8.81 20.96
CA SER A 198 -10.91 9.89 21.78
C SER A 198 -12.04 9.41 22.69
N MET A 199 -12.76 8.35 22.30
CA MET A 199 -13.78 7.72 23.14
C MET A 199 -13.18 7.01 24.34
N PHE A 200 -12.12 6.22 24.14
CA PHE A 200 -11.38 5.62 25.23
C PHE A 200 -10.68 6.69 26.10
N MET A 201 -10.16 7.76 25.51
CA MET A 201 -9.62 8.89 26.26
C MET A 201 -10.67 9.51 27.17
N ALA A 202 -11.87 9.80 26.66
CA ALA A 202 -12.95 10.36 27.45
C ALA A 202 -13.38 9.42 28.59
N GLN A 203 -13.47 8.12 28.32
CA GLN A 203 -13.80 7.11 29.33
C GLN A 203 -12.70 7.00 30.39
N PHE A 204 -11.43 6.98 30.00
CA PHE A 204 -10.30 6.94 30.93
C PHE A 204 -10.28 8.15 31.87
N LEU A 205 -10.58 9.34 31.36
CA LEU A 205 -10.59 10.57 32.17
C LEU A 205 -11.82 10.68 33.07
N SER A 206 -12.95 10.07 32.69
CA SER A 206 -14.20 10.14 33.49
C SER A 206 -14.25 9.06 34.57
N ASP A 207 -13.84 7.85 34.27
CA ASP A 207 -13.91 6.72 35.18
C ASP A 207 -12.91 5.61 34.69
N ALA A 208 -11.74 5.59 35.30
CA ALA A 208 -10.71 4.58 35.04
C ALA A 208 -11.04 3.25 35.77
N THR A 209 -12.19 2.65 35.45
CA THR A 209 -12.56 1.34 35.99
C THR A 209 -11.64 0.23 35.49
N THR A 210 -11.42 -0.79 36.34
CA THR A 210 -10.61 -1.96 35.98
C THR A 210 -11.37 -3.00 35.17
N SER A 211 -12.71 -2.97 35.15
CA SER A 211 -13.56 -3.86 34.36
C SER A 211 -14.64 -3.06 33.63
N VAL A 212 -14.72 -3.23 32.32
CA VAL A 212 -15.62 -2.49 31.43
C VAL A 212 -16.45 -3.46 30.60
N PRO A 213 -17.77 -3.57 30.85
CA PRO A 213 -18.63 -4.38 30.00
C PRO A 213 -18.92 -3.65 28.68
N ILE A 214 -18.66 -4.33 27.56
CA ILE A 214 -19.01 -3.88 26.21
C ILE A 214 -20.23 -4.67 25.75
N LYS A 215 -21.32 -3.95 25.52
CA LYS A 215 -22.56 -4.50 24.97
C LYS A 215 -22.61 -4.26 23.48
N ASP A 216 -23.36 -5.10 22.77
CA ASP A 216 -23.65 -4.97 21.33
C ASP A 216 -22.39 -5.00 20.45
N MET A 217 -21.43 -5.87 20.81
CA MET A 217 -20.23 -6.13 20.00
C MET A 217 -19.83 -7.59 20.12
N GLU A 218 -19.41 -8.19 19.00
CA GLU A 218 -18.88 -9.54 18.98
C GLU A 218 -17.43 -9.60 19.48
N PRO A 219 -17.03 -10.67 20.20
CA PRO A 219 -15.66 -10.84 20.69
C PRO A 219 -14.59 -10.75 19.59
N THR A 220 -14.87 -11.36 18.43
CA THR A 220 -13.97 -11.33 17.25
C THR A 220 -13.74 -9.93 16.71
N VAL A 221 -14.78 -9.10 16.66
CA VAL A 221 -14.72 -7.71 16.22
C VAL A 221 -13.91 -6.86 17.22
N PHE A 222 -14.17 -7.04 18.52
CA PHE A 222 -13.44 -6.33 19.56
C PHE A 222 -11.96 -6.70 19.56
N LYS A 223 -11.63 -7.98 19.40
CA LYS A 223 -10.26 -8.47 19.26
C LYS A 223 -9.54 -7.85 18.06
N ALA A 224 -10.20 -7.80 16.89
CA ALA A 224 -9.64 -7.17 15.70
C ALA A 224 -9.41 -5.66 15.87
N MET A 225 -10.35 -4.98 16.53
CA MET A 225 -10.22 -3.56 16.87
C MET A 225 -9.05 -3.32 17.85
N LEU A 226 -8.91 -4.12 18.90
CA LEU A 226 -7.77 -4.03 19.82
C LEU A 226 -6.45 -4.26 19.09
N HIS A 227 -6.38 -5.29 18.27
CA HIS A 227 -5.18 -5.57 17.45
C HIS A 227 -4.80 -4.34 16.60
N PHE A 228 -5.78 -3.71 15.94
CA PHE A 228 -5.52 -2.49 15.16
C PHE A 228 -5.01 -1.34 16.02
N ILE A 229 -5.59 -1.11 17.21
CA ILE A 229 -5.15 -0.04 18.12
C ILE A 229 -3.67 -0.21 18.50
N TYR A 230 -3.21 -1.45 18.70
CA TYR A 230 -1.85 -1.75 19.13
C TYR A 230 -0.84 -1.84 17.98
N THR A 231 -1.27 -2.26 16.78
CA THR A 231 -0.35 -2.60 15.69
C THR A 231 -0.52 -1.74 14.44
N ASP A 232 -1.59 -0.93 14.37
CA ASP A 232 -1.99 -0.14 13.20
C ASP A 232 -2.27 -1.00 11.95
N SER A 233 -2.48 -2.31 12.15
CA SER A 233 -2.77 -3.31 11.12
C SER A 233 -3.95 -4.20 11.52
N LEU A 234 -4.63 -4.79 10.54
CA LEU A 234 -5.64 -5.81 10.82
C LEU A 234 -5.00 -7.18 10.95
N PRO A 235 -5.52 -8.06 11.84
CA PRO A 235 -5.17 -9.46 11.82
C PRO A 235 -5.61 -10.09 10.50
N LYS A 236 -5.03 -11.24 10.13
CA LYS A 236 -5.55 -12.02 9.01
C LYS A 236 -6.96 -12.47 9.38
N ILE A 237 -7.94 -11.99 8.64
CA ILE A 237 -9.33 -12.40 8.76
C ILE A 237 -9.46 -13.65 7.86
N ASP A 238 -9.99 -14.76 8.38
CA ASP A 238 -10.14 -15.99 7.62
C ASP A 238 -11.19 -15.82 6.51
N ASP A 239 -10.90 -16.35 5.32
CA ASP A 239 -11.55 -16.05 4.02
C ASP A 239 -13.07 -16.34 3.93
N ASP A 240 -13.68 -17.02 4.90
CA ASP A 240 -15.05 -17.54 4.73
C ASP A 240 -16.19 -16.66 5.30
N ASN A 241 -15.92 -15.54 6.00
CA ASN A 241 -17.01 -14.75 6.63
C ASN A 241 -16.76 -13.22 6.62
N ASP A 242 -16.26 -12.71 5.56
CA ASP A 242 -15.46 -11.49 5.53
C ASP A 242 -16.27 -10.19 5.59
N ASP A 243 -17.29 -10.03 4.75
CA ASP A 243 -17.99 -8.76 4.61
C ASP A 243 -18.80 -8.35 5.85
N GLU A 244 -19.43 -9.29 6.55
CA GLU A 244 -20.21 -9.02 7.76
C GLU A 244 -19.30 -8.57 8.92
N THR A 245 -18.20 -9.29 9.13
CA THR A 245 -17.19 -8.93 10.14
C THR A 245 -16.57 -7.56 9.85
N VAL A 246 -16.27 -7.25 8.58
CA VAL A 246 -15.74 -5.95 8.18
C VAL A 246 -16.75 -4.82 8.42
N ARG A 247 -18.06 -5.05 8.17
CA ARG A 247 -19.12 -4.06 8.47
C ARG A 247 -19.27 -3.83 9.97
N MET A 248 -19.24 -4.89 10.77
CA MET A 248 -19.27 -4.78 12.23
C MET A 248 -18.03 -4.06 12.75
N LEU A 249 -16.85 -4.33 12.18
CA LEU A 249 -15.61 -3.64 12.52
C LEU A 249 -15.64 -2.17 12.13
N PHE A 250 -16.25 -1.83 10.98
CA PHE A 250 -16.49 -0.44 10.58
C PHE A 250 -17.37 0.29 11.61
N ALA A 251 -18.48 -0.32 12.04
CA ALA A 251 -19.35 0.25 13.04
C ALA A 251 -18.65 0.44 14.41
N ALA A 252 -17.79 -0.52 14.79
CA ALA A 252 -16.93 -0.39 15.96
C ALA A 252 -15.93 0.77 15.79
N ALA A 253 -15.28 0.89 14.62
CA ALA A 253 -14.36 1.98 14.32
C ALA A 253 -15.05 3.35 14.39
N GLU A 254 -16.27 3.45 13.90
CA GLU A 254 -17.09 4.67 14.00
C GLU A 254 -17.42 5.00 15.47
N ARG A 255 -17.88 4.02 16.24
CA ARG A 255 -18.21 4.18 17.67
C ARG A 255 -17.00 4.64 18.51
N TYR A 256 -15.81 4.15 18.20
CA TYR A 256 -14.58 4.47 18.95
C TYR A 256 -13.72 5.56 18.31
N ASN A 257 -14.23 6.27 17.28
CA ASN A 257 -13.53 7.34 16.55
C ASN A 257 -12.15 6.90 16.04
N LEU A 258 -12.10 5.73 15.39
CA LEU A 258 -10.90 5.15 14.76
C LEU A 258 -10.97 5.40 13.25
N ASP A 259 -10.79 6.66 12.82
CA ASP A 259 -11.02 7.07 11.43
C ASP A 259 -10.22 6.26 10.41
N LYS A 260 -8.96 5.95 10.71
CA LYS A 260 -8.11 5.14 9.82
C LYS A 260 -8.63 3.71 9.69
N LEU A 261 -9.08 3.07 10.79
CA LEU A 261 -9.69 1.74 10.75
C LEU A 261 -10.97 1.76 9.91
N LYS A 262 -11.80 2.81 10.07
CA LYS A 262 -12.99 3.04 9.27
C LYS A 262 -12.66 3.08 7.77
N MET A 263 -11.62 3.84 7.36
CA MET A 263 -11.16 3.91 5.97
C MET A 263 -10.62 2.57 5.45
N ILE A 264 -9.91 1.80 6.27
CA ILE A 264 -9.43 0.46 5.91
C ILE A 264 -10.62 -0.46 5.64
N CYS A 265 -11.62 -0.49 6.53
CA CYS A 265 -12.83 -1.29 6.35
C CYS A 265 -13.60 -0.87 5.07
N GLU A 266 -13.77 0.43 4.82
CA GLU A 266 -14.41 0.93 3.59
C GLU A 266 -13.63 0.48 2.34
N SER A 267 -12.29 0.54 2.38
CA SER A 267 -11.44 0.07 1.27
C SER A 267 -11.61 -1.44 1.00
N ILE A 268 -11.68 -2.26 2.06
CA ILE A 268 -11.90 -3.71 1.93
C ILE A 268 -13.28 -3.95 1.30
N LEU A 269 -14.34 -3.31 1.80
CA LEU A 269 -15.69 -3.45 1.26
C LEU A 269 -15.78 -3.01 -0.21
N CYS A 270 -15.06 -1.94 -0.61
CA CYS A 270 -14.98 -1.52 -2.01
C CYS A 270 -14.34 -2.58 -2.92
N ASN A 271 -13.34 -3.31 -2.41
CA ASN A 271 -12.64 -4.34 -3.19
C ASN A 271 -13.42 -5.68 -3.27
N ASN A 272 -14.36 -5.92 -2.32
CA ASN A 272 -15.13 -7.15 -2.23
C ASN A 272 -16.51 -7.07 -2.90
N ILE A 273 -16.79 -6.03 -3.69
CA ILE A 273 -18.07 -5.88 -4.37
C ILE A 273 -18.23 -6.97 -5.43
N SER A 274 -19.31 -7.73 -5.29
CA SER A 274 -19.71 -8.80 -6.21
C SER A 274 -21.22 -8.74 -6.48
N THR A 275 -21.72 -9.57 -7.35
CA THR A 275 -23.17 -9.67 -7.60
C THR A 275 -23.98 -10.08 -6.37
N SER A 276 -23.40 -10.83 -5.46
CA SER A 276 -24.03 -11.24 -4.19
C SER A 276 -23.94 -10.20 -3.09
N THR A 277 -22.90 -9.35 -3.08
CA THR A 277 -22.64 -8.40 -1.98
C THR A 277 -23.07 -6.95 -2.31
N ALA A 278 -23.19 -6.58 -3.59
CA ALA A 278 -23.39 -5.20 -4.03
C ALA A 278 -24.63 -4.52 -3.44
N ALA A 279 -25.78 -5.21 -3.35
CA ALA A 279 -26.99 -4.64 -2.77
C ALA A 279 -26.83 -4.33 -1.28
N ALA A 280 -26.26 -5.26 -0.52
CA ALA A 280 -25.99 -5.08 0.90
C ALA A 280 -24.90 -4.02 1.16
N ALA A 281 -23.86 -3.97 0.31
CA ALA A 281 -22.81 -2.96 0.36
C ALA A 281 -23.37 -1.56 0.09
N LEU A 282 -24.30 -1.42 -0.87
CA LEU A 282 -24.93 -0.14 -1.18
C LEU A 282 -25.85 0.34 -0.06
N ALA A 283 -26.63 -0.57 0.55
CA ALA A 283 -27.45 -0.25 1.72
C ALA A 283 -26.59 0.23 2.89
N PHE A 284 -25.51 -0.48 3.17
CA PHE A 284 -24.53 -0.12 4.20
C PHE A 284 -23.88 1.24 3.92
N ALA A 285 -23.46 1.48 2.67
CA ALA A 285 -22.83 2.74 2.27
C ALA A 285 -23.76 3.95 2.49
N LYS A 286 -25.04 3.79 2.23
CA LYS A 286 -26.04 4.83 2.48
C LYS A 286 -26.30 5.04 3.98
N GLN A 287 -26.43 3.96 4.75
CA GLN A 287 -26.68 4.02 6.20
C GLN A 287 -25.54 4.76 6.95
N HIS A 288 -24.29 4.51 6.55
CA HIS A 288 -23.10 5.04 7.22
C HIS A 288 -22.48 6.25 6.49
N GLY A 289 -23.07 6.71 5.38
CA GLY A 289 -22.56 7.84 4.61
C GLY A 289 -21.23 7.58 3.91
N CYS A 290 -20.91 6.32 3.55
CA CYS A 290 -19.68 5.91 2.89
C CYS A 290 -19.72 6.28 1.41
N LEU A 291 -19.24 7.47 1.05
CA LEU A 291 -19.32 7.99 -0.32
C LEU A 291 -18.49 7.17 -1.31
N ALA A 292 -17.32 6.70 -0.89
CA ALA A 292 -16.45 5.91 -1.75
C ALA A 292 -17.05 4.53 -2.03
N LEU A 293 -17.60 3.86 -1.03
CA LEU A 293 -18.29 2.57 -1.18
C LEU A 293 -19.56 2.72 -2.04
N LYS A 294 -20.35 3.80 -1.82
CA LYS A 294 -21.51 4.12 -2.67
C LYS A 294 -21.10 4.26 -4.14
N LYS A 295 -20.04 5.02 -4.41
CA LYS A 295 -19.50 5.21 -5.76
C LYS A 295 -18.99 3.90 -6.36
N ALA A 296 -18.28 3.07 -5.58
CA ALA A 296 -17.82 1.76 -6.03
C ALA A 296 -18.98 0.84 -6.43
N CYS A 297 -20.05 0.80 -5.63
CA CYS A 297 -21.26 0.02 -5.93
C CYS A 297 -21.91 0.50 -7.23
N PHE A 298 -22.06 1.82 -7.43
CA PHE A 298 -22.63 2.35 -8.66
C PHE A 298 -21.75 2.05 -9.88
N GLN A 299 -20.43 2.15 -9.78
CA GLN A 299 -19.52 1.76 -10.85
C GLN A 299 -19.64 0.27 -11.20
N PHE A 300 -19.77 -0.60 -10.20
CA PHE A 300 -19.99 -2.03 -10.41
C PHE A 300 -21.34 -2.30 -11.09
N LEU A 301 -22.41 -1.62 -10.68
CA LEU A 301 -23.77 -1.74 -11.21
C LEU A 301 -23.96 -1.06 -12.57
N ALA A 302 -23.06 -0.18 -12.99
CA ALA A 302 -23.10 0.44 -14.32
C ALA A 302 -22.91 -0.57 -15.47
N SER A 303 -22.33 -1.74 -15.18
CA SER A 303 -22.31 -2.87 -16.13
C SER A 303 -23.70 -3.50 -16.24
N LEU A 304 -24.24 -3.57 -17.45
CA LEU A 304 -25.54 -4.17 -17.72
C LEU A 304 -25.63 -5.64 -17.25
N GLN A 305 -24.55 -6.40 -17.40
CA GLN A 305 -24.44 -7.79 -16.93
C GLN A 305 -24.60 -7.88 -15.40
N ASN A 306 -23.90 -7.03 -14.66
CA ASN A 306 -23.96 -7.01 -13.20
C ASN A 306 -25.34 -6.57 -12.72
N LEU A 307 -25.90 -5.54 -13.37
CA LEU A 307 -27.23 -5.04 -13.04
C LEU A 307 -28.31 -6.11 -13.26
N MET A 308 -28.28 -6.81 -14.40
CA MET A 308 -29.24 -7.88 -14.70
C MET A 308 -29.10 -9.08 -13.75
N ALA A 309 -27.90 -9.40 -13.30
CA ALA A 309 -27.67 -10.47 -12.33
C ALA A 309 -28.25 -10.15 -10.94
N ILE A 310 -28.35 -8.87 -10.59
CA ILE A 310 -28.77 -8.41 -9.26
C ILE A 310 -30.26 -8.06 -9.20
N VAL A 311 -30.84 -7.51 -10.27
CA VAL A 311 -32.22 -7.03 -10.32
C VAL A 311 -33.27 -8.11 -9.96
N GLY A 312 -32.94 -9.39 -10.14
CA GLY A 312 -33.81 -10.52 -9.74
C GLY A 312 -33.53 -11.08 -8.34
N SER A 313 -32.63 -10.49 -7.57
CA SER A 313 -32.28 -11.01 -6.24
C SER A 313 -33.17 -10.42 -5.14
N ASP A 314 -33.47 -11.22 -4.11
CA ASP A 314 -34.21 -10.78 -2.91
C ASP A 314 -33.54 -9.58 -2.22
N ALA A 315 -32.22 -9.52 -2.26
CA ALA A 315 -31.43 -8.42 -1.68
C ALA A 315 -31.69 -7.09 -2.42
N PHE A 316 -31.86 -7.12 -3.74
CA PHE A 316 -32.16 -5.92 -4.52
C PHE A 316 -33.61 -5.48 -4.35
N GLU A 317 -34.55 -6.40 -4.27
CA GLU A 317 -35.95 -6.07 -4.00
C GLU A 317 -36.12 -5.49 -2.58
N ASN A 318 -35.39 -5.97 -1.59
CA ASN A 318 -35.32 -5.39 -0.25
C ASN A 318 -34.72 -3.96 -0.32
N LEU A 319 -33.64 -3.76 -1.04
CA LEU A 319 -33.02 -2.44 -1.25
C LEU A 319 -33.98 -1.46 -1.92
N LYS A 320 -34.70 -1.90 -2.96
CA LYS A 320 -35.70 -1.10 -3.69
C LYS A 320 -36.92 -0.76 -2.81
N SER A 321 -37.32 -1.64 -1.89
CA SER A 321 -38.41 -1.37 -0.96
C SER A 321 -38.03 -0.35 0.12
N THR A 322 -36.76 -0.36 0.55
CA THR A 322 -36.22 0.61 1.52
C THR A 322 -35.78 1.93 0.86
N GLU A 323 -35.42 1.88 -0.43
CA GLU A 323 -34.89 3.00 -1.21
C GLU A 323 -35.57 3.11 -2.58
N PRO A 324 -36.79 3.67 -2.66
CA PRO A 324 -37.58 3.73 -3.91
C PRO A 324 -36.85 4.42 -5.07
N ASN A 325 -35.97 5.40 -4.77
CA ASN A 325 -35.26 6.20 -5.76
C ASN A 325 -33.91 5.57 -6.20
N ILE A 326 -33.61 4.33 -5.79
CA ILE A 326 -32.33 3.70 -6.09
C ILE A 326 -32.06 3.59 -7.60
N LEU A 327 -33.10 3.36 -8.39
CA LEU A 327 -32.97 3.28 -9.84
C LEU A 327 -32.71 4.65 -10.47
N GLU A 328 -33.31 5.71 -9.93
CA GLU A 328 -33.07 7.10 -10.37
C GLU A 328 -31.63 7.50 -10.00
N ASP A 329 -31.19 7.16 -8.78
CA ASP A 329 -29.80 7.35 -8.33
C ASP A 329 -28.81 6.59 -9.20
N LEU A 330 -29.13 5.36 -9.63
CA LEU A 330 -28.28 4.58 -10.53
C LEU A 330 -28.17 5.25 -11.90
N VAL A 331 -29.30 5.68 -12.49
CA VAL A 331 -29.31 6.37 -13.78
C VAL A 331 -28.55 7.70 -13.69
N ALA A 332 -28.80 8.50 -12.66
CA ALA A 332 -28.13 9.78 -12.44
C ALA A 332 -26.60 9.63 -12.28
N ASN A 333 -26.14 8.57 -11.62
CA ASN A 333 -24.69 8.35 -11.42
C ASN A 333 -24.01 7.64 -12.60
N VAL A 334 -24.74 7.08 -13.55
CA VAL A 334 -24.19 6.64 -14.85
C VAL A 334 -23.83 7.86 -15.71
N ASP A 335 -24.58 8.96 -15.59
CA ASP A 335 -24.32 10.22 -16.31
C ASP A 335 -23.32 11.14 -15.56
N ASP A 336 -23.13 10.98 -14.25
CA ASP A 336 -22.22 11.78 -13.41
C ASP A 336 -20.76 11.28 -13.39
N THR A 337 -20.26 10.67 -14.46
CA THR A 337 -18.83 10.79 -14.72
C THR A 337 -18.61 12.24 -15.17
N PRO A 338 -17.96 13.11 -14.37
CA PRO A 338 -17.72 14.47 -14.80
C PRO A 338 -16.98 14.41 -16.14
N PRO A 339 -17.39 15.19 -17.14
CA PRO A 339 -16.54 15.41 -18.29
C PRO A 339 -15.29 16.10 -17.72
N ASP A 340 -14.20 15.35 -17.64
CA ASP A 340 -12.87 15.92 -17.36
C ASP A 340 -12.62 16.92 -18.50
N ASN A 341 -12.76 18.19 -18.17
CA ASN A 341 -12.80 19.31 -19.09
C ASN A 341 -11.36 19.70 -19.44
N THR A 342 -10.56 18.74 -19.90
CA THR A 342 -9.33 18.95 -20.68
C THR A 342 -9.00 17.65 -21.42
N ASP A 343 -9.49 17.55 -22.61
CA ASP A 343 -9.03 16.89 -23.82
C ASP A 343 -10.19 16.22 -24.54
N ALA A 344 -10.41 16.68 -25.78
CA ALA A 344 -11.37 16.13 -26.70
C ALA A 344 -11.30 14.59 -26.71
N THR A 345 -12.32 13.94 -26.16
CA THR A 345 -12.47 12.49 -26.28
C THR A 345 -12.67 12.19 -27.76
N ASN A 346 -11.65 11.68 -28.43
CA ASN A 346 -11.81 11.02 -29.71
C ASN A 346 -12.66 9.76 -29.49
N VAL A 347 -13.97 9.93 -29.56
CA VAL A 347 -14.89 8.82 -29.72
C VAL A 347 -14.83 8.46 -31.20
N GLU A 348 -14.18 7.37 -31.55
CA GLU A 348 -14.20 6.85 -32.90
C GLU A 348 -15.50 6.07 -33.07
N VAL A 349 -16.38 6.59 -33.88
CA VAL A 349 -17.62 5.91 -34.26
C VAL A 349 -17.43 5.35 -35.67
N SER A 350 -17.45 4.03 -35.81
CA SER A 350 -17.46 3.36 -37.09
C SER A 350 -18.84 2.80 -37.41
N CYS A 351 -19.25 2.90 -38.68
CA CYS A 351 -20.53 2.41 -39.15
C CYS A 351 -20.33 1.48 -40.35
N ARG A 352 -21.17 0.43 -40.39
CA ARG A 352 -21.31 -0.45 -41.53
C ARG A 352 -22.78 -0.44 -41.99
N PHE A 353 -22.99 -0.21 -43.26
CA PHE A 353 -24.33 -0.25 -43.88
C PHE A 353 -24.46 -1.48 -44.76
N SER A 354 -25.56 -2.20 -44.65
CA SER A 354 -25.88 -3.37 -45.47
C SER A 354 -27.30 -3.25 -46.05
N LEU A 355 -27.45 -3.44 -47.34
CA LEU A 355 -28.77 -3.64 -47.94
C LEU A 355 -29.26 -5.03 -47.50
N LEU A 356 -30.53 -5.13 -47.12
CA LEU A 356 -31.13 -6.41 -46.76
C LEU A 356 -31.92 -7.02 -47.92
N ASP A 357 -31.84 -8.32 -48.06
CA ASP A 357 -32.71 -9.08 -48.96
C ASP A 357 -34.13 -9.24 -48.39
N GLN A 358 -34.98 -9.97 -49.10
CA GLN A 358 -36.39 -10.19 -48.69
C GLN A 358 -36.52 -11.07 -47.43
N LEU A 359 -35.46 -11.76 -47.02
CA LEU A 359 -35.38 -12.58 -45.81
C LEU A 359 -34.81 -11.78 -44.62
N GLY A 360 -34.36 -10.53 -44.85
CA GLY A 360 -33.70 -9.71 -43.83
C GLY A 360 -32.22 -9.99 -43.65
N GLU A 361 -31.59 -10.73 -44.57
CA GLU A 361 -30.17 -11.03 -44.52
C GLU A 361 -29.36 -9.99 -45.32
N PRO A 362 -28.15 -9.63 -44.82
CA PRO A 362 -27.27 -8.67 -45.51
C PRO A 362 -26.80 -9.17 -46.87
N VAL A 363 -26.94 -8.35 -47.90
CA VAL A 363 -26.45 -8.62 -49.25
C VAL A 363 -24.95 -8.28 -49.33
N PRO A 364 -24.03 -9.23 -49.51
CA PRO A 364 -22.59 -8.98 -49.46
C PRO A 364 -22.11 -7.93 -50.45
N GLU A 365 -22.70 -7.88 -51.66
CA GLU A 365 -22.32 -6.94 -52.75
C GLU A 365 -22.64 -5.49 -52.39
N TYR A 366 -23.63 -5.26 -51.51
CA TYR A 366 -24.10 -3.96 -51.03
C TYR A 366 -23.91 -3.81 -49.53
N THR A 367 -22.83 -4.33 -49.01
CA THR A 367 -22.38 -4.14 -47.64
C THR A 367 -21.10 -3.30 -47.67
N THR A 368 -21.12 -2.16 -47.01
CA THR A 368 -19.94 -1.28 -46.93
C THR A 368 -18.88 -1.87 -46.01
N ALA A 369 -17.60 -1.54 -46.26
CA ALA A 369 -16.57 -1.75 -45.28
C ALA A 369 -16.83 -0.89 -44.03
N GLU A 370 -16.37 -1.34 -42.86
CA GLU A 370 -16.44 -0.53 -41.64
C GLU A 370 -15.58 0.73 -41.81
N GLY A 371 -16.15 1.91 -41.58
CA GLY A 371 -15.45 3.18 -41.81
C GLY A 371 -16.01 4.31 -40.91
N HIS A 372 -15.18 5.34 -40.70
CA HIS A 372 -15.58 6.53 -39.93
C HIS A 372 -16.73 7.31 -40.57
N ILE A 373 -17.60 7.90 -39.72
CA ILE A 373 -18.84 8.61 -40.13
C ILE A 373 -18.57 9.86 -41.01
N THR A 374 -17.34 10.27 -41.24
CA THR A 374 -17.04 11.52 -41.94
C THR A 374 -17.29 11.51 -43.45
N GLU A 375 -17.45 10.35 -44.09
CA GLU A 375 -17.77 10.22 -45.51
C GLU A 375 -18.87 9.17 -45.71
N PHE A 376 -20.06 9.61 -46.19
CA PHE A 376 -21.10 8.67 -46.56
C PHE A 376 -20.67 7.93 -47.86
N PRO A 377 -20.44 6.62 -47.84
CA PRO A 377 -20.08 5.86 -49.02
C PRO A 377 -21.27 5.86 -50.00
N ARG A 378 -20.94 5.86 -51.30
CA ARG A 378 -21.95 5.57 -52.34
C ARG A 378 -22.36 4.12 -52.15
N PHE A 379 -23.58 3.92 -51.64
CA PHE A 379 -24.06 2.63 -51.17
C PHE A 379 -24.55 1.76 -52.34
N ILE A 380 -25.48 2.27 -53.13
CA ILE A 380 -26.02 1.62 -54.33
C ILE A 380 -26.49 2.71 -55.32
N LYS A 381 -26.35 2.46 -56.64
CA LYS A 381 -26.92 3.39 -57.63
C LYS A 381 -28.41 3.22 -57.70
N ARG A 382 -29.12 4.31 -57.89
CA ARG A 382 -30.59 4.32 -58.01
C ARG A 382 -31.10 3.36 -59.07
N GLU A 383 -30.49 3.36 -60.26
CA GLU A 383 -30.86 2.48 -61.36
C GLU A 383 -30.63 0.99 -61.04
N GLU A 384 -29.61 0.68 -60.28
CA GLU A 384 -29.31 -0.68 -59.81
C GLU A 384 -30.34 -1.15 -58.78
N LEU A 385 -30.76 -0.26 -57.83
CA LEU A 385 -31.77 -0.56 -56.84
C LEU A 385 -33.14 -0.76 -57.49
N GLU A 386 -33.54 0.12 -58.45
CA GLU A 386 -34.82 0.06 -59.15
C GLU A 386 -34.96 -1.21 -60.00
N ASN A 387 -33.84 -1.75 -60.50
CA ASN A 387 -33.82 -3.02 -61.28
C ASN A 387 -33.53 -4.25 -60.41
N SER A 388 -33.39 -4.10 -59.12
CA SER A 388 -33.06 -5.19 -58.21
C SER A 388 -34.29 -5.87 -57.61
N THR A 389 -34.12 -7.09 -57.13
CA THR A 389 -35.14 -7.80 -56.34
C THR A 389 -35.26 -7.30 -54.90
N TYR A 390 -34.40 -6.34 -54.49
CA TYR A 390 -34.36 -5.81 -53.14
C TYR A 390 -35.34 -4.65 -52.92
N LEU A 391 -35.81 -4.00 -54.01
CA LEU A 391 -36.87 -3.03 -53.99
C LEU A 391 -38.23 -3.74 -54.19
N LYS A 392 -39.07 -3.71 -53.16
CA LYS A 392 -40.42 -4.30 -53.18
C LYS A 392 -41.44 -3.29 -52.69
N ASP A 393 -42.51 -3.10 -53.46
CA ASP A 393 -43.60 -2.16 -53.14
C ASP A 393 -43.08 -0.75 -52.81
N ASP A 394 -42.11 -0.25 -53.59
CA ASP A 394 -41.37 1.00 -53.39
C ASP A 394 -40.61 1.09 -52.04
N CYS A 395 -40.38 -0.05 -51.37
CA CYS A 395 -39.67 -0.12 -50.10
C CYS A 395 -38.39 -0.99 -50.20
N PHE A 396 -37.33 -0.58 -49.53
CA PHE A 396 -36.13 -1.35 -49.28
C PHE A 396 -35.66 -1.18 -47.85
N SER A 397 -34.88 -2.12 -47.33
CA SER A 397 -34.39 -2.10 -45.94
C SER A 397 -32.86 -2.01 -45.90
N ILE A 398 -32.38 -1.12 -45.08
CA ILE A 398 -30.93 -0.98 -44.79
C ILE A 398 -30.71 -1.25 -43.31
N ARG A 399 -29.74 -2.10 -43.03
CA ARG A 399 -29.19 -2.31 -41.67
C ARG A 399 -27.99 -1.41 -41.50
N CYS A 400 -27.96 -0.68 -40.38
CA CYS A 400 -26.79 0.09 -39.94
C CYS A 400 -26.26 -0.54 -38.65
N ASP A 401 -25.07 -1.11 -38.72
CA ASP A 401 -24.34 -1.59 -37.55
C ASP A 401 -23.40 -0.46 -37.13
N VAL A 402 -23.56 0.05 -35.91
CA VAL A 402 -22.75 1.15 -35.35
C VAL A 402 -21.86 0.58 -34.27
N SER A 403 -20.53 0.68 -34.46
CA SER A 403 -19.52 0.34 -33.45
C SER A 403 -18.96 1.64 -32.87
N VAL A 404 -19.07 1.78 -31.56
CA VAL A 404 -18.52 2.94 -30.83
C VAL A 404 -17.31 2.45 -30.05
N SER A 405 -16.10 2.79 -30.51
CA SER A 405 -14.89 2.58 -29.74
C SER A 405 -14.59 3.83 -28.92
N LYS A 406 -14.77 3.73 -27.61
CA LYS A 406 -14.18 4.70 -26.67
C LYS A 406 -12.69 4.42 -26.65
N GLY A 407 -11.87 5.46 -26.83
CA GLY A 407 -10.41 5.35 -26.74
C GLY A 407 -10.02 4.50 -25.53
N ILE A 408 -9.13 3.53 -25.75
CA ILE A 408 -8.71 2.54 -24.75
C ILE A 408 -7.99 3.29 -23.63
N ARG A 409 -8.73 3.59 -22.55
CA ARG A 409 -8.13 3.99 -21.27
C ARG A 409 -8.14 2.75 -20.40
N ALA A 410 -6.98 2.36 -19.87
CA ALA A 410 -6.94 1.56 -18.65
C ALA A 410 -7.69 2.39 -17.61
N GLN A 411 -8.91 1.95 -17.26
CA GLN A 411 -9.54 2.53 -16.08
C GLN A 411 -8.62 2.17 -14.92
N PRO A 412 -8.07 3.15 -14.18
CA PRO A 412 -7.51 2.84 -12.90
C PRO A 412 -8.62 2.10 -12.16
N THR A 413 -8.32 0.98 -11.53
CA THR A 413 -9.08 0.56 -10.36
C THR A 413 -8.92 1.73 -9.42
N THR A 414 -9.86 2.65 -9.45
CA THR A 414 -9.78 3.89 -8.69
C THR A 414 -9.75 3.40 -7.27
N GLN A 415 -8.63 3.55 -6.61
CA GLN A 415 -8.56 3.34 -5.17
C GLN A 415 -9.44 4.45 -4.60
N LEU A 416 -10.74 4.14 -4.49
CA LEU A 416 -11.79 5.08 -4.12
C LEU A 416 -11.61 5.57 -2.68
N VAL A 417 -10.86 4.79 -1.90
CA VAL A 417 -10.47 5.10 -0.52
C VAL A 417 -8.95 5.18 -0.45
N THR A 418 -8.43 6.36 -0.19
CA THR A 418 -7.00 6.54 0.12
C THR A 418 -6.79 6.41 1.62
N VAL A 419 -6.31 5.25 2.07
CA VAL A 419 -5.97 5.03 3.47
C VAL A 419 -4.71 5.83 3.80
N PRO A 420 -4.73 6.71 4.80
CA PRO A 420 -3.56 7.50 5.19
C PRO A 420 -2.43 6.60 5.72
N PRO A 421 -1.16 7.06 5.66
CA PRO A 421 -0.04 6.33 6.23
C PRO A 421 -0.24 6.10 7.75
N PRO A 422 0.54 5.19 8.36
CA PRO A 422 0.50 4.95 9.79
C PRO A 422 0.65 6.25 10.60
N ASP A 423 -0.30 6.53 11.51
CA ASP A 423 -0.33 7.74 12.33
C ASP A 423 -0.08 7.48 13.82
N MET A 424 0.07 6.22 14.20
CA MET A 424 0.28 5.76 15.57
C MET A 424 1.42 6.50 16.28
N LEU A 425 2.56 6.64 15.61
CA LEU A 425 3.73 7.32 16.17
C LEU A 425 3.46 8.80 16.45
N HIS A 426 2.70 9.46 15.58
CA HIS A 426 2.30 10.85 15.77
C HIS A 426 1.32 10.98 16.96
N GLN A 427 0.41 10.04 17.12
CA GLN A 427 -0.55 10.06 18.25
C GLN A 427 0.15 9.85 19.58
N PHE A 428 1.12 8.92 19.67
CA PHE A 428 1.93 8.77 20.89
C PHE A 428 2.84 9.98 21.13
N GLY A 429 3.40 10.60 20.09
CA GLY A 429 4.16 11.86 20.22
C GLY A 429 3.32 12.96 20.87
N ARG A 430 2.09 13.16 20.43
CA ARG A 430 1.16 14.12 21.05
C ARG A 430 0.85 13.77 22.51
N MET A 431 0.71 12.48 22.83
CA MET A 431 0.47 12.04 24.21
C MET A 431 1.67 12.40 25.12
N LEU A 432 2.91 12.28 24.63
CA LEU A 432 4.10 12.73 25.33
C LEU A 432 4.10 14.26 25.54
N GLU A 433 3.79 15.03 24.49
CA GLU A 433 3.77 16.50 24.54
C GLU A 433 2.72 17.05 25.50
N THR A 434 1.53 16.46 25.53
CA THR A 434 0.43 16.92 26.38
C THR A 434 0.53 16.42 27.82
N GLY A 435 1.23 15.30 28.04
CA GLY A 435 1.32 14.63 29.34
C GLY A 435 -0.02 14.11 29.88
N VAL A 436 -1.08 14.09 29.06
CA VAL A 436 -2.42 13.64 29.49
C VAL A 436 -2.40 12.16 29.82
N GLY A 437 -2.78 11.80 31.04
CA GLY A 437 -2.78 10.41 31.52
C GLY A 437 -1.42 9.90 31.97
N ALA A 438 -0.42 10.78 32.11
CA ALA A 438 0.89 10.40 32.66
C ALA A 438 0.74 9.88 34.10
N ASP A 439 1.39 8.76 34.38
CA ASP A 439 1.32 8.04 35.68
C ASP A 439 2.69 7.89 36.35
N VAL A 440 3.74 8.49 35.76
CA VAL A 440 5.09 8.59 36.32
C VAL A 440 5.75 9.90 35.90
N THR A 441 6.55 10.46 36.78
CA THR A 441 7.40 11.62 36.50
C THR A 441 8.85 11.29 36.81
N PHE A 442 9.74 11.64 35.90
CA PHE A 442 11.19 11.50 36.09
C PHE A 442 11.79 12.87 36.42
N GLU A 443 12.65 12.93 37.44
CA GLU A 443 13.45 14.10 37.78
C GLU A 443 14.89 13.87 37.35
N ILE A 444 15.39 14.67 36.40
CA ILE A 444 16.74 14.58 35.85
C ILE A 444 17.36 15.97 35.84
N GLY A 445 18.45 16.16 36.59
CA GLY A 445 19.13 17.45 36.64
C GLY A 445 18.24 18.63 37.08
N GLY A 446 17.18 18.36 37.84
CA GLY A 446 16.20 19.36 38.27
C GLY A 446 15.07 19.64 37.28
N GLU A 447 15.07 18.99 36.11
CA GLU A 447 13.95 19.04 35.14
C GLU A 447 13.00 17.87 35.37
N MET A 448 11.71 18.10 35.13
CA MET A 448 10.63 17.13 35.35
C MET A 448 10.09 16.64 34.01
N PHE A 449 10.00 15.30 33.85
CA PHE A 449 9.51 14.66 32.63
C PHE A 449 8.36 13.71 32.96
N ALA A 450 7.15 14.10 32.58
CA ALA A 450 5.96 13.25 32.72
C ALA A 450 5.96 12.15 31.64
N ALA A 451 5.59 10.92 32.01
CA ALA A 451 5.60 9.80 31.11
C ALA A 451 4.53 8.75 31.49
N HIS A 452 4.38 7.72 30.63
CA HIS A 452 3.38 6.66 30.80
C HIS A 452 4.11 5.32 31.04
N ARG A 453 3.99 4.76 32.23
CA ARG A 453 4.70 3.54 32.66
C ARG A 453 4.55 2.40 31.65
N ARG A 454 3.35 2.17 31.17
CA ARG A 454 3.03 1.03 30.30
C ARG A 454 3.65 1.15 28.92
N LEU A 455 3.69 2.36 28.35
CA LEU A 455 4.37 2.58 27.09
C LEU A 455 5.89 2.44 27.23
N LEU A 456 6.47 2.96 28.31
CA LEU A 456 7.89 2.78 28.62
C LEU A 456 8.23 1.29 28.76
N ALA A 457 7.43 0.54 29.50
CA ALA A 457 7.60 -0.90 29.72
C ALA A 457 7.45 -1.71 28.42
N ALA A 458 6.51 -1.36 27.57
CA ALA A 458 6.31 -1.99 26.28
C ALA A 458 7.53 -1.87 25.35
N ARG A 459 8.25 -0.75 25.47
CA ARG A 459 9.37 -0.40 24.60
C ARG A 459 10.73 -0.78 25.18
N SER A 460 10.84 -0.97 26.48
CA SER A 460 12.08 -1.23 27.19
C SER A 460 11.89 -2.28 28.28
N SER A 461 12.60 -3.40 28.15
CA SER A 461 12.61 -4.45 29.18
C SER A 461 13.18 -3.96 30.52
N VAL A 462 14.04 -2.95 30.49
CA VAL A 462 14.60 -2.33 31.71
C VAL A 462 13.52 -1.51 32.40
N PHE A 463 12.74 -0.70 31.67
CA PHE A 463 11.59 -0.01 32.26
C PHE A 463 10.50 -0.98 32.70
N MET A 464 10.28 -2.09 31.98
CA MET A 464 9.38 -3.15 32.44
C MET A 464 9.78 -3.66 33.81
N ALA A 465 11.05 -4.02 33.98
CA ALA A 465 11.59 -4.52 35.26
C ALA A 465 11.57 -3.45 36.36
N GLN A 466 11.89 -2.20 36.04
CA GLN A 466 11.94 -1.09 36.99
C GLN A 466 10.56 -0.66 37.47
N LEU A 467 9.57 -0.56 36.54
CA LEU A 467 8.25 0.00 36.84
C LEU A 467 7.21 -1.04 37.26
N PHE A 468 7.40 -2.32 36.91
CA PHE A 468 6.47 -3.42 37.21
C PHE A 468 7.15 -4.63 37.87
N GLY A 469 8.46 -4.61 38.05
CA GLY A 469 9.21 -5.65 38.75
C GLY A 469 9.02 -5.59 40.28
N PRO A 470 9.63 -6.47 41.06
CA PRO A 470 9.48 -6.56 42.51
C PRO A 470 10.25 -5.46 43.29
N THR A 471 10.57 -4.35 42.66
CA THR A 471 11.32 -3.23 43.25
C THR A 471 10.40 -2.23 43.93
N LYS A 472 10.94 -1.39 44.84
CA LYS A 472 10.19 -0.35 45.57
C LYS A 472 9.67 0.78 44.69
N GLU A 473 10.03 0.84 43.41
CA GLU A 473 9.64 1.90 42.48
C GLU A 473 8.26 1.66 41.82
N ASN A 474 7.63 0.50 42.06
CA ASN A 474 6.33 0.17 41.48
C ASN A 474 5.24 1.20 41.79
N ASP A 475 5.26 1.78 42.99
CA ASP A 475 4.26 2.75 43.44
C ASP A 475 4.77 4.21 43.43
N ALA A 476 6.05 4.43 43.06
CA ALA A 476 6.66 5.74 43.08
C ALA A 476 6.17 6.59 41.90
N THR A 477 5.45 7.67 42.13
CA THR A 477 5.03 8.63 41.10
C THR A 477 6.19 9.52 40.62
N LEU A 478 7.28 9.61 41.38
CA LEU A 478 8.49 10.38 41.08
C LEU A 478 9.71 9.49 41.16
N ILE A 479 10.48 9.44 40.08
CA ILE A 479 11.73 8.67 39.95
C ILE A 479 12.87 9.62 39.64
N GLN A 480 13.94 9.60 40.47
CA GLN A 480 15.13 10.42 40.24
C GLN A 480 16.20 9.64 39.46
N ILE A 481 16.74 10.28 38.41
CA ILE A 481 17.87 9.77 37.62
C ILE A 481 19.00 10.80 37.68
N ASN A 482 20.09 10.46 38.38
CA ASN A 482 21.17 11.40 38.70
C ASN A 482 22.35 11.36 37.74
N ASP A 483 22.46 10.32 36.89
CA ASP A 483 23.60 10.03 36.03
C ASP A 483 23.25 10.19 34.52
N MET A 484 22.37 11.11 34.21
CA MET A 484 21.93 11.40 32.83
C MET A 484 21.67 12.89 32.65
N GLU A 485 21.97 13.43 31.49
CA GLU A 485 21.63 14.80 31.12
C GLU A 485 20.15 14.91 30.73
N PRO A 486 19.46 16.00 31.13
CA PRO A 486 18.05 16.21 30.78
C PRO A 486 17.77 16.15 29.28
N LYS A 487 18.66 16.70 28.45
CA LYS A 487 18.53 16.68 26.99
C LYS A 487 18.57 15.26 26.41
N VAL A 488 19.46 14.41 26.91
CA VAL A 488 19.61 13.01 26.49
C VAL A 488 18.35 12.22 26.86
N PHE A 489 17.85 12.40 28.09
CA PHE A 489 16.62 11.76 28.54
C PHE A 489 15.41 12.18 27.70
N LYS A 490 15.28 13.47 27.42
CA LYS A 490 14.21 14.00 26.57
C LYS A 490 14.21 13.36 25.18
N MET A 491 15.38 13.21 24.56
CA MET A 491 15.52 12.56 23.26
C MET A 491 15.23 11.07 23.32
N MET A 492 15.65 10.39 24.36
CA MET A 492 15.30 8.98 24.59
C MET A 492 13.79 8.81 24.77
N LEU A 493 13.13 9.65 25.55
CA LEU A 493 11.66 9.64 25.68
C LEU A 493 11.00 9.87 24.34
N HIS A 494 11.41 10.88 23.58
CA HIS A 494 10.87 11.14 22.26
C HIS A 494 10.99 9.89 21.37
N PHE A 495 12.16 9.23 21.37
CA PHE A 495 12.34 8.00 20.59
C PHE A 495 11.40 6.87 21.06
N ILE A 496 11.21 6.68 22.36
CA ILE A 496 10.32 5.63 22.89
C ILE A 496 8.88 5.82 22.37
N TYR A 497 8.42 7.08 22.26
CA TYR A 497 7.05 7.39 21.83
C TYR A 497 6.89 7.46 20.32
N THR A 498 7.88 7.94 19.59
CA THR A 498 7.77 8.23 18.15
C THR A 498 8.62 7.33 17.25
N ASP A 499 9.49 6.51 17.85
CA ASP A 499 10.48 5.66 17.17
C ASP A 499 11.43 6.43 16.24
N THR A 500 11.49 7.76 16.40
CA THR A 500 12.34 8.71 15.65
C THR A 500 13.11 9.62 16.61
N LEU A 501 14.18 10.23 16.14
CA LEU A 501 14.87 11.31 16.85
C LEU A 501 14.44 12.67 16.28
N PRO A 502 14.32 13.71 17.12
CA PRO A 502 14.16 15.08 16.63
C PRO A 502 15.45 15.55 15.93
N SER A 503 15.35 16.64 15.16
CA SER A 503 16.52 17.27 14.55
C SER A 503 17.53 17.68 15.62
N ILE A 504 18.80 17.34 15.41
CA ILE A 504 19.92 17.68 16.27
C ILE A 504 20.80 18.66 15.50
N ASP A 505 21.28 19.71 16.18
CA ASP A 505 22.20 20.66 15.57
C ASP A 505 23.54 19.97 15.23
N ASP A 506 24.07 20.24 14.02
CA ASP A 506 25.30 19.62 13.52
C ASP A 506 26.48 19.77 14.48
N GLY A 507 26.54 20.88 15.25
CA GLY A 507 27.62 21.18 16.19
C GLY A 507 27.68 20.24 17.41
N VAL A 508 26.56 19.58 17.78
CA VAL A 508 26.45 18.72 18.96
C VAL A 508 26.00 17.28 18.64
N ILE A 509 25.79 17.00 17.36
CA ILE A 509 25.24 15.70 16.91
C ILE A 509 26.07 14.52 17.36
N MET A 510 27.40 14.66 17.31
CA MET A 510 28.34 13.60 17.65
C MET A 510 28.33 13.27 19.14
N GLU A 511 28.37 14.29 20.00
CA GLU A 511 28.33 14.16 21.46
C GLU A 511 26.98 13.56 21.88
N MET A 512 25.89 14.09 21.32
CA MET A 512 24.55 13.60 21.59
C MET A 512 24.36 12.14 21.16
N ALA A 513 24.87 11.75 19.99
CA ALA A 513 24.81 10.38 19.49
C ALA A 513 25.60 9.40 20.39
N GLN A 514 26.75 9.82 20.95
CA GLN A 514 27.53 9.02 21.92
C GLN A 514 26.74 8.82 23.22
N HIS A 515 26.16 9.89 23.78
CA HIS A 515 25.37 9.80 25.01
C HIS A 515 24.13 8.94 24.80
N LEU A 516 23.39 9.15 23.69
CA LEU A 516 22.22 8.35 23.36
C LEU A 516 22.56 6.86 23.11
N PHE A 517 23.73 6.56 22.52
CA PHE A 517 24.18 5.18 22.34
C PHE A 517 24.35 4.46 23.69
N VAL A 518 24.99 5.11 24.65
CA VAL A 518 25.19 4.56 26.00
C VAL A 518 23.85 4.33 26.71
N VAL A 519 22.97 5.32 26.65
CA VAL A 519 21.64 5.25 27.25
C VAL A 519 20.77 4.19 26.55
N ALA A 520 20.84 4.08 25.23
CA ALA A 520 20.13 3.05 24.47
C ALA A 520 20.56 1.63 24.90
N GLY A 521 21.86 1.41 25.14
CA GLY A 521 22.34 0.16 25.69
C GLY A 521 21.84 -0.11 27.12
N ARG A 522 21.83 0.91 27.99
CA ARG A 522 21.34 0.83 29.37
C ARG A 522 19.85 0.48 29.45
N TYR A 523 19.02 1.05 28.58
CA TYR A 523 17.58 0.82 28.57
C TYR A 523 17.12 -0.25 27.57
N ASN A 524 18.05 -1.00 26.98
CA ASN A 524 17.81 -2.06 26.01
C ASN A 524 16.96 -1.59 24.80
N LEU A 525 17.35 -0.46 24.21
CA LEU A 525 16.72 0.17 23.06
C LEU A 525 17.57 -0.09 21.81
N GLU A 526 17.59 -1.33 21.33
CA GLU A 526 18.53 -1.78 20.27
C GLU A 526 18.42 -0.95 18.99
N ARG A 527 17.21 -0.59 18.58
CA ARG A 527 17.01 0.24 17.38
C ARG A 527 17.58 1.66 17.55
N LEU A 528 17.42 2.29 18.72
CA LEU A 528 18.06 3.57 19.04
C LEU A 528 19.58 3.47 18.99
N LYS A 529 20.13 2.39 19.53
CA LYS A 529 21.56 2.10 19.51
C LYS A 529 22.11 2.01 18.09
N LEU A 530 21.36 1.35 17.17
CA LEU A 530 21.72 1.28 15.75
C LEU A 530 21.62 2.65 15.06
N ILE A 531 20.58 3.44 15.33
CA ILE A 531 20.46 4.81 14.81
C ILE A 531 21.66 5.65 15.23
N CYS A 532 22.03 5.62 16.53
CA CYS A 532 23.21 6.33 17.03
C CYS A 532 24.50 5.84 16.36
N THR A 533 24.64 4.53 16.15
CA THR A 533 25.79 3.95 15.42
C THR A 533 25.91 4.55 14.02
N ASN A 534 24.80 4.65 13.28
CA ASN A 534 24.80 5.22 11.93
C ASN A 534 25.17 6.71 11.96
N MET A 535 24.58 7.47 12.88
CA MET A 535 24.92 8.87 13.06
C MET A 535 26.42 9.08 13.33
N LEU A 536 27.03 8.23 14.16
CA LEU A 536 28.45 8.26 14.43
C LEU A 536 29.28 7.86 13.19
N CYS A 537 28.84 6.86 12.41
CA CYS A 537 29.49 6.44 11.17
C CYS A 537 29.50 7.54 10.12
N ASP A 538 28.42 8.31 9.98
CA ASP A 538 28.28 9.41 9.00
C ASP A 538 29.22 10.58 9.32
N HIS A 539 29.68 10.71 10.58
CA HIS A 539 30.58 11.76 11.04
C HIS A 539 32.04 11.33 11.17
N ILE A 540 32.42 10.16 10.62
CA ILE A 540 33.83 9.71 10.58
C ILE A 540 34.61 10.58 9.57
N ASN A 541 35.66 11.23 10.07
CA ASN A 541 36.61 11.99 9.26
C ASN A 541 38.03 11.84 9.84
N SER A 542 39.02 12.49 9.21
CA SER A 542 40.45 12.39 9.63
C SER A 542 40.70 12.89 11.05
N ILE A 543 39.85 13.74 11.62
CA ILE A 543 39.95 14.29 12.98
C ILE A 543 39.24 13.38 13.98
N THR A 544 38.07 12.86 13.63
CA THR A 544 37.19 12.13 14.55
C THR A 544 37.45 10.63 14.60
N VAL A 545 38.11 10.02 13.60
CA VAL A 545 38.25 8.57 13.44
C VAL A 545 38.92 7.90 14.64
N ALA A 546 39.94 8.53 15.26
CA ALA A 546 40.63 7.96 16.42
C ALA A 546 39.71 7.95 17.66
N LEU A 547 38.96 9.02 17.90
CA LEU A 547 37.98 9.11 18.99
C LEU A 547 36.85 8.11 18.78
N MET A 548 36.36 7.97 17.55
CA MET A 548 35.30 7.02 17.20
C MET A 548 35.74 5.57 17.38
N LEU A 549 36.99 5.26 17.03
CA LEU A 549 37.55 3.92 17.25
C LEU A 549 37.66 3.60 18.73
N ALA A 550 38.18 4.53 19.54
CA ALA A 550 38.26 4.37 20.99
C ALA A 550 36.89 4.17 21.63
N PHE A 551 35.88 4.97 21.20
CA PHE A 551 34.50 4.80 21.65
C PHE A 551 33.93 3.43 21.26
N ALA A 552 34.15 3.02 20.00
CA ALA A 552 33.69 1.72 19.50
C ALA A 552 34.28 0.55 20.26
N GLU A 553 35.54 0.64 20.68
CA GLU A 553 36.21 -0.39 21.51
C GLU A 553 35.69 -0.38 22.95
N GLN A 554 35.55 0.79 23.55
CA GLN A 554 35.03 0.94 24.92
C GLN A 554 33.63 0.37 25.10
N TYR A 555 32.75 0.58 24.13
CA TYR A 555 31.35 0.19 24.22
C TYR A 555 30.96 -1.02 23.35
N GLY A 556 31.95 -1.70 22.75
CA GLY A 556 31.75 -2.92 21.97
C GLY A 556 30.89 -2.69 20.70
N CYS A 557 31.06 -1.53 20.03
CA CYS A 557 30.32 -1.20 18.84
C CYS A 557 31.04 -1.68 17.57
N ASP A 558 30.82 -2.94 17.17
CA ASP A 558 31.51 -3.55 16.03
C ASP A 558 31.22 -2.83 14.71
N GLY A 559 29.98 -2.31 14.52
CA GLY A 559 29.59 -1.54 13.32
C GLY A 559 30.44 -0.29 13.15
N LEU A 560 30.55 0.54 14.20
CA LEU A 560 31.36 1.75 14.18
C LEU A 560 32.86 1.42 14.04
N LYS A 561 33.33 0.36 14.69
CA LYS A 561 34.72 -0.12 14.58
C LYS A 561 35.08 -0.49 13.15
N LYS A 562 34.21 -1.27 12.47
CA LYS A 562 34.35 -1.64 11.05
C LYS A 562 34.36 -0.40 10.15
N ALA A 563 33.48 0.56 10.38
CA ALA A 563 33.41 1.80 9.62
C ALA A 563 34.70 2.64 9.76
N CYS A 564 35.24 2.77 10.96
CA CYS A 564 36.51 3.44 11.21
C CYS A 564 37.69 2.78 10.47
N PHE A 565 37.81 1.46 10.52
CA PHE A 565 38.84 0.73 9.76
C PHE A 565 38.69 0.89 8.25
N LYS A 566 37.46 0.85 7.72
CA LYS A 566 37.18 1.07 6.31
C LYS A 566 37.60 2.49 5.87
N PHE A 567 37.31 3.50 6.68
CA PHE A 567 37.74 4.86 6.43
C PHE A 567 39.28 4.98 6.40
N GLN A 568 39.98 4.37 7.35
CA GLN A 568 41.46 4.36 7.40
C GLN A 568 42.09 3.59 6.23
N ALA A 569 41.50 2.49 5.77
CA ALA A 569 41.97 1.68 4.64
C ALA A 569 41.79 2.35 3.26
N SER A 570 41.00 3.40 3.17
CA SER A 570 40.84 4.18 1.93
C SER A 570 42.18 4.85 1.57
N SER A 571 42.70 4.58 0.36
CA SER A 571 44.05 4.98 -0.09
C SER A 571 44.34 6.49 -0.08
N GLN A 572 43.29 7.34 -0.08
CA GLN A 572 43.41 8.79 0.08
C GLN A 572 43.61 9.21 1.53
N ASN A 573 43.05 8.48 2.50
CA ASN A 573 43.09 8.82 3.92
C ASN A 573 44.35 8.26 4.62
N LEU A 574 44.97 7.19 4.10
CA LEU A 574 46.24 6.66 4.64
C LEU A 574 47.37 7.70 4.58
N LYS A 575 47.42 8.54 3.54
CA LYS A 575 48.43 9.59 3.37
C LYS A 575 48.24 10.79 4.31
N THR A 576 47.05 11.01 4.80
CA THR A 576 46.73 12.11 5.75
C THR A 576 46.87 11.61 7.21
N ALA A 577 46.53 10.37 7.52
CA ALA A 577 46.66 9.80 8.85
C ALA A 577 48.13 9.61 9.27
N THR A 578 49.05 9.32 8.33
CA THR A 578 50.49 9.21 8.60
C THR A 578 51.17 10.58 8.79
N ARG A 579 50.47 11.70 8.54
CA ARG A 579 51.00 13.07 8.77
C ARG A 579 50.49 13.72 10.07
N SER A 580 49.47 13.17 10.70
CA SER A 580 48.99 13.64 12.01
C SER A 580 49.61 12.75 13.12
N ASP A 581 50.25 13.39 14.10
CA ASP A 581 50.94 12.74 15.24
C ASP A 581 50.06 11.84 16.13
N GLY A 582 48.89 11.40 15.65
CA GLY A 582 47.94 10.56 16.38
C GLY A 582 48.22 9.04 16.36
N LEU A 583 49.24 8.56 15.63
CA LEU A 583 49.54 7.12 15.48
C LEU A 583 50.62 6.57 16.44
N GLN A 584 50.96 7.32 17.52
CA GLN A 584 51.89 6.82 18.53
C GLN A 584 51.27 6.13 19.74
N ILE A 585 49.96 5.81 19.68
CA ILE A 585 49.31 5.04 20.76
C ILE A 585 48.52 3.89 20.13
N ILE A 586 49.18 2.84 19.73
CA ILE A 586 48.73 1.44 19.76
C ILE A 586 49.96 0.57 20.07
#